data_3d6882b547096bcdd17533bb63d3d64c
#
_entry.id   3d6882b547096bcdd17533bb63d3d64c
#
_cell.length_a   1.000
_cell.length_b   1.000
_cell.length_c   1.000
_cell.angle_alpha   90.00
_cell.angle_beta   90.00
_cell.angle_gamma   90.00
#
_symmetry.space_group_name_H-M   'P 1'
#
loop_
_entity.id
_entity.type
_entity.pdbx_description
1 polymer ?
#
loop_
_entity_poly.entity_id
_entity_poly.type
_entity_poly.pdbx_seq_one_letter_code
_entity_poly.pdbx_strand_id
1 'polypeptide(L)'
;MRTKLREGERLIFQTRAHWITVVKPAIVFLLTLALFVLSFVLVKPEAEIAKIAHWACGILLIAAAGYFGYYEWFRRCDIWAVTNLRVVDEMGIFKRYSKESPLDKINNLSYDQSMLGRMMGYGDVEIQTAAEDGATIYRKVAKPKQLKESIAHYRDEYPKELQILHAEPAAPVEPTRVCPYCAETIKAQAKVCRYCGRDLPPL
;
A
#
# COMPACT_ATOMS: atom_id res chain seq x y z
N MET A 1 -5.65 4.46 -9.99
CA MET A 1 -5.86 3.06 -9.63
C MET A 1 -6.39 2.31 -10.85
N ARG A 2 -5.79 1.17 -11.18
CA ARG A 2 -6.15 0.36 -12.35
C ARG A 2 -6.95 -0.87 -11.95
N THR A 3 -6.79 -1.34 -10.72
CA THR A 3 -7.54 -2.45 -10.14
C THR A 3 -8.99 -2.05 -9.93
N LYS A 4 -9.93 -2.92 -10.33
CA LYS A 4 -11.36 -2.70 -10.12
C LYS A 4 -11.70 -2.81 -8.63
N LEU A 5 -12.51 -1.89 -8.15
CA LEU A 5 -13.08 -1.95 -6.81
C LEU A 5 -14.09 -3.11 -6.73
N ARG A 6 -14.18 -3.75 -5.57
CA ARG A 6 -15.19 -4.78 -5.26
C ARG A 6 -16.53 -4.13 -4.95
N GLU A 7 -17.61 -4.90 -4.93
CA GLU A 7 -18.90 -4.40 -4.48
C GLU A 7 -18.81 -3.89 -3.03
N GLY A 8 -19.26 -2.66 -2.79
CA GLY A 8 -19.16 -1.98 -1.49
C GLY A 8 -17.78 -1.41 -1.16
N GLU A 9 -16.76 -1.63 -2.01
CA GLU A 9 -15.43 -1.07 -1.80
C GLU A 9 -15.36 0.39 -2.25
N ARG A 10 -14.80 1.26 -1.41
CA ARG A 10 -14.62 2.69 -1.69
C ARG A 10 -13.16 3.07 -1.62
N LEU A 11 -12.70 3.86 -2.58
CA LEU A 11 -11.38 4.46 -2.56
C LEU A 11 -11.35 5.59 -1.53
N ILE A 12 -10.48 5.48 -0.53
CA ILE A 12 -10.34 6.45 0.56
C ILE A 12 -9.21 7.43 0.28
N PHE A 13 -8.04 6.89 -0.02
CA PHE A 13 -6.84 7.67 -0.24
C PHE A 13 -6.00 7.04 -1.34
N GLN A 14 -5.41 7.88 -2.18
CA GLN A 14 -4.50 7.44 -3.23
C GLN A 14 -3.26 8.34 -3.26
N THR A 15 -2.11 7.73 -3.31
CA THR A 15 -0.84 8.44 -3.45
C THR A 15 0.06 7.78 -4.50
N ARG A 16 1.15 8.46 -4.84
CA ARG A 16 2.14 8.01 -5.83
C ARG A 16 3.55 8.25 -5.32
N ALA A 17 4.52 7.69 -6.03
CA ALA A 17 5.92 8.01 -5.79
C ALA A 17 6.15 9.51 -5.96
N HIS A 18 6.88 10.11 -5.01
CA HIS A 18 7.13 11.55 -4.98
C HIS A 18 8.05 11.98 -6.13
N TRP A 19 7.91 13.21 -6.61
CA TRP A 19 8.73 13.75 -7.72
C TRP A 19 10.24 13.74 -7.44
N ILE A 20 10.66 13.64 -6.18
CA ILE A 20 12.07 13.51 -5.78
C ILE A 20 12.77 12.32 -6.44
N THR A 21 12.01 11.30 -6.84
CA THR A 21 12.54 10.10 -7.52
C THR A 21 13.10 10.42 -8.90
N VAL A 22 12.60 11.46 -9.56
CA VAL A 22 13.03 11.87 -10.89
C VAL A 22 14.06 13.01 -10.89
N VAL A 23 14.42 13.54 -9.71
CA VAL A 23 15.42 14.63 -9.61
C VAL A 23 16.78 14.20 -10.15
N LYS A 24 17.26 13.00 -9.80
CA LYS A 24 18.54 12.48 -10.32
C LYS A 24 18.54 12.37 -11.84
N PRO A 25 17.57 11.69 -12.49
CA PRO A 25 17.45 11.68 -13.95
C PRO A 25 17.32 13.08 -14.56
N ALA A 26 16.58 13.99 -13.93
CA ALA A 26 16.44 15.37 -14.41
C ALA A 26 17.78 16.13 -14.39
N ILE A 27 18.58 15.99 -13.34
CA ILE A 27 19.92 16.59 -13.27
C ILE A 27 20.81 16.05 -14.38
N VAL A 28 20.83 14.73 -14.61
CA VAL A 28 21.60 14.12 -15.69
C VAL A 28 21.17 14.69 -17.04
N PHE A 29 19.87 14.78 -17.29
CA PHE A 29 19.33 15.36 -18.52
C PHE A 29 19.74 16.84 -18.69
N LEU A 30 19.65 17.65 -17.65
CA LEU A 30 20.03 19.05 -17.70
C LEU A 30 21.55 19.24 -17.93
N LEU A 31 22.38 18.40 -17.31
CA LEU A 31 23.84 18.45 -17.51
C LEU A 31 24.21 18.02 -18.94
N THR A 32 23.59 16.99 -19.49
CA THR A 32 23.82 16.57 -20.88
C THR A 32 23.31 17.61 -21.88
N LEU A 33 22.20 18.28 -21.58
CA LEU A 33 21.68 19.38 -22.38
C LEU A 33 22.67 20.56 -22.36
N ALA A 34 23.18 20.98 -21.20
CA ALA A 34 24.16 21.99 -21.06
C ALA A 34 25.46 21.67 -21.83
N LEU A 35 25.93 20.43 -21.73
CA LEU A 35 27.10 19.98 -22.49
C LEU A 35 26.86 20.02 -24.00
N PHE A 36 25.69 19.61 -24.46
CA PHE A 36 25.30 19.67 -25.86
C PHE A 36 25.29 21.12 -26.38
N VAL A 37 24.67 22.06 -25.66
CA VAL A 37 24.66 23.48 -26.01
C VAL A 37 26.09 24.06 -26.03
N LEU A 38 26.88 23.72 -25.00
CA LEU A 38 28.24 24.21 -24.88
C LEU A 38 29.14 23.70 -26.03
N SER A 39 28.89 22.49 -26.54
CA SER A 39 29.63 21.97 -27.70
C SER A 39 29.48 22.85 -28.96
N PHE A 40 28.30 23.42 -29.18
CA PHE A 40 28.06 24.33 -30.30
C PHE A 40 28.69 25.73 -30.10
N VAL A 41 28.84 26.17 -28.86
CA VAL A 41 29.43 27.50 -28.55
C VAL A 41 30.96 27.44 -28.62
N LEU A 42 31.58 26.36 -28.14
CA LEU A 42 33.02 26.26 -28.01
C LEU A 42 33.73 25.69 -29.25
N VAL A 43 33.04 24.77 -29.95
CA VAL A 43 33.66 24.02 -31.05
C VAL A 43 33.08 24.45 -32.39
N LYS A 44 33.90 25.10 -33.21
CA LYS A 44 33.49 25.51 -34.55
C LYS A 44 33.27 24.29 -35.46
N PRO A 45 32.19 24.27 -36.27
CA PRO A 45 31.76 23.08 -37.01
C PRO A 45 32.63 22.70 -38.23
N GLU A 46 33.69 23.45 -38.49
CA GLU A 46 34.54 23.28 -39.70
C GLU A 46 35.43 22.03 -39.62
N ALA A 47 35.79 21.55 -38.44
CA ALA A 47 36.63 20.36 -38.27
C ALA A 47 35.79 19.09 -38.24
N GLU A 48 36.24 18.00 -38.90
CA GLU A 48 35.53 16.70 -38.86
C GLU A 48 35.38 16.17 -37.42
N ILE A 49 36.38 16.42 -36.58
CA ILE A 49 36.35 16.06 -35.15
C ILE A 49 35.19 16.75 -34.42
N ALA A 50 34.90 18.03 -34.80
CA ALA A 50 33.79 18.78 -34.23
C ALA A 50 32.44 18.15 -34.57
N LYS A 51 32.25 17.71 -35.79
CA LYS A 51 31.02 17.00 -36.21
C LYS A 51 30.81 15.72 -35.39
N ILE A 52 31.87 14.92 -35.22
CA ILE A 52 31.82 13.71 -34.41
C ILE A 52 31.43 14.05 -32.95
N ALA A 53 32.02 15.09 -32.37
CA ALA A 53 31.70 15.51 -31.00
C ALA A 53 30.24 15.96 -30.86
N HIS A 54 29.68 16.73 -31.80
CA HIS A 54 28.28 17.14 -31.79
C HIS A 54 27.33 15.93 -31.90
N TRP A 55 27.63 14.97 -32.78
CA TRP A 55 26.85 13.74 -32.89
C TRP A 55 26.89 12.91 -31.59
N ALA A 56 28.07 12.77 -30.98
CA ALA A 56 28.24 12.05 -29.71
C ALA A 56 27.44 12.71 -28.58
N CYS A 57 27.53 14.04 -28.44
CA CYS A 57 26.73 14.76 -27.45
C CYS A 57 25.23 14.67 -27.72
N GLY A 58 24.80 14.66 -28.99
CA GLY A 58 23.41 14.48 -29.38
C GLY A 58 22.85 13.11 -28.99
N ILE A 59 23.63 12.04 -29.24
CA ILE A 59 23.27 10.67 -28.85
C ILE A 59 23.15 10.57 -27.32
N LEU A 60 24.10 11.17 -26.58
CA LEU A 60 24.09 11.21 -25.12
C LEU A 60 22.85 11.93 -24.57
N LEU A 61 22.48 13.05 -25.19
CA LEU A 61 21.29 13.80 -24.83
C LEU A 61 20.01 12.99 -25.05
N ILE A 62 19.89 12.29 -26.18
CA ILE A 62 18.75 11.40 -26.48
C ILE A 62 18.67 10.28 -25.45
N ALA A 63 19.81 9.66 -25.10
CA ALA A 63 19.86 8.61 -24.09
C ALA A 63 19.43 9.16 -22.70
N ALA A 64 19.91 10.33 -22.32
CA ALA A 64 19.52 10.98 -21.07
C ALA A 64 18.03 11.39 -21.04
N ALA A 65 17.47 11.84 -22.17
CA ALA A 65 16.05 12.14 -22.31
C ALA A 65 15.20 10.85 -22.17
N GLY A 66 15.63 9.75 -22.79
CA GLY A 66 14.99 8.43 -22.63
C GLY A 66 15.04 7.94 -21.19
N TYR A 67 16.19 8.09 -20.54
CA TYR A 67 16.36 7.74 -19.13
C TYR A 67 15.43 8.55 -18.21
N PHE A 68 15.37 9.87 -18.38
CA PHE A 68 14.44 10.74 -17.65
C PHE A 68 12.99 10.37 -17.91
N GLY A 69 12.60 10.18 -19.18
CA GLY A 69 11.25 9.81 -19.56
C GLY A 69 10.82 8.46 -18.97
N TYR A 70 11.73 7.49 -18.94
CA TYR A 70 11.49 6.18 -18.31
C TYR A 70 11.17 6.32 -16.81
N TYR A 71 11.97 7.08 -16.05
CA TYR A 71 11.75 7.29 -14.63
C TYR A 71 10.49 8.07 -14.33
N GLU A 72 10.15 9.07 -15.13
CA GLU A 72 8.91 9.83 -14.96
C GLU A 72 7.69 8.96 -15.26
N TRP A 73 7.77 8.11 -16.29
CA TRP A 73 6.72 7.15 -16.59
C TRP A 73 6.56 6.11 -15.47
N PHE A 74 7.67 5.55 -15.00
CA PHE A 74 7.66 4.60 -13.88
C PHE A 74 7.00 5.20 -12.64
N ARG A 75 7.40 6.42 -12.25
CA ARG A 75 6.81 7.16 -11.14
C ARG A 75 5.29 7.32 -11.26
N ARG A 76 4.79 7.58 -12.46
CA ARG A 76 3.34 7.72 -12.71
C ARG A 76 2.59 6.39 -12.60
N CYS A 77 3.29 5.29 -12.80
CA CYS A 77 2.72 3.94 -12.72
C CYS A 77 2.70 3.39 -11.31
N ASP A 78 3.54 3.91 -10.39
CA ASP A 78 3.58 3.49 -8.99
C ASP A 78 2.48 4.21 -8.21
N ILE A 79 1.47 3.45 -7.84
CA ILE A 79 0.26 3.95 -7.18
C ILE A 79 0.00 3.11 -5.93
N TRP A 80 -0.17 3.78 -4.80
CA TRP A 80 -0.63 3.19 -3.56
C TRP A 80 -2.02 3.72 -3.24
N ALA A 81 -2.97 2.82 -3.09
CA ALA A 81 -4.35 3.14 -2.84
C ALA A 81 -4.82 2.45 -1.56
N VAL A 82 -5.53 3.18 -0.72
CA VAL A 82 -6.18 2.68 0.48
C VAL A 82 -7.68 2.68 0.22
N THR A 83 -8.29 1.54 0.45
CA THR A 83 -9.75 1.37 0.41
C THR A 83 -10.25 1.05 1.81
N ASN A 84 -11.56 0.97 1.98
CA ASN A 84 -12.15 0.52 3.25
C ASN A 84 -11.92 -0.97 3.56
N LEU A 85 -11.38 -1.77 2.61
CA LEU A 85 -11.17 -3.21 2.78
C LEU A 85 -9.69 -3.63 2.71
N ARG A 86 -8.89 -2.96 1.90
CA ARG A 86 -7.51 -3.37 1.60
C ARG A 86 -6.62 -2.19 1.19
N VAL A 87 -5.31 -2.38 1.31
CA VAL A 87 -4.31 -1.55 0.65
C VAL A 87 -3.94 -2.20 -0.67
N VAL A 88 -3.96 -1.44 -1.74
CA VAL A 88 -3.61 -1.87 -3.10
C VAL A 88 -2.35 -1.16 -3.54
N ASP A 89 -1.34 -1.94 -3.89
CA ASP A 89 -0.07 -1.49 -4.44
C ASP A 89 -0.01 -1.88 -5.91
N GLU A 90 0.02 -0.90 -6.79
CA GLU A 90 0.12 -1.10 -8.23
C GLU A 90 1.40 -0.50 -8.75
N MET A 91 2.24 -1.31 -9.38
CA MET A 91 3.48 -0.86 -9.98
C MET A 91 3.75 -1.50 -11.34
N GLY A 92 4.64 -0.86 -12.09
CA GLY A 92 5.18 -1.36 -13.34
C GLY A 92 4.54 -0.80 -14.60
N ILE A 93 5.38 -0.71 -15.63
CA ILE A 93 5.05 -0.18 -16.96
C ILE A 93 4.65 -1.32 -17.89
N PHE A 94 5.57 -2.25 -18.15
CA PHE A 94 5.39 -3.38 -19.08
C PHE A 94 4.85 -4.61 -18.35
N LYS A 95 5.47 -4.99 -17.22
CA LYS A 95 4.98 -6.04 -16.35
C LYS A 95 4.20 -5.39 -15.20
N ARG A 96 2.91 -5.65 -15.16
CA ARG A 96 2.06 -5.15 -14.08
C ARG A 96 2.23 -6.04 -12.86
N TYR A 97 2.51 -5.42 -11.75
CA TYR A 97 2.49 -6.03 -10.44
C TYR A 97 1.42 -5.34 -9.61
N SER A 98 0.54 -6.11 -9.03
CA SER A 98 -0.47 -5.64 -8.07
C SER A 98 -0.40 -6.51 -6.84
N LYS A 99 -0.15 -5.89 -5.69
CA LYS A 99 -0.19 -6.53 -4.38
C LYS A 99 -1.36 -5.95 -3.60
N GLU A 100 -2.16 -6.84 -3.04
CA GLU A 100 -3.30 -6.49 -2.22
C GLU A 100 -3.04 -6.95 -0.79
N SER A 101 -3.16 -6.05 0.15
CA SER A 101 -2.98 -6.34 1.57
C SER A 101 -4.29 -6.00 2.30
N PRO A 102 -5.08 -7.01 2.71
CA PRO A 102 -6.29 -6.79 3.49
C PRO A 102 -5.96 -6.05 4.80
N LEU A 103 -6.82 -5.12 5.22
CA LEU A 103 -6.57 -4.28 6.40
C LEU A 103 -6.48 -5.10 7.68
N ASP A 104 -7.23 -6.20 7.79
CA ASP A 104 -7.22 -7.13 8.93
C ASP A 104 -5.91 -7.92 9.09
N LYS A 105 -5.09 -7.99 8.03
CA LYS A 105 -3.79 -8.68 8.04
C LYS A 105 -2.61 -7.76 8.30
N ILE A 106 -2.85 -6.47 8.49
CA ILE A 106 -1.80 -5.50 8.79
C ILE A 106 -1.52 -5.51 10.29
N ASN A 107 -0.34 -6.02 10.66
CA ASN A 107 0.08 -6.11 12.07
C ASN A 107 0.73 -4.83 12.55
N ASN A 108 1.67 -4.28 11.77
CA ASN A 108 2.40 -3.08 12.13
C ASN A 108 2.49 -2.11 10.94
N LEU A 109 2.50 -0.83 11.25
CA LEU A 109 2.52 0.25 10.28
C LEU A 109 3.42 1.37 10.78
N SER A 110 4.55 1.55 10.11
CA SER A 110 5.50 2.61 10.41
C SER A 110 5.74 3.52 9.21
N TYR A 111 6.20 4.73 9.46
CA TYR A 111 6.71 5.60 8.42
C TYR A 111 7.98 6.29 8.90
N ASP A 112 8.90 6.53 7.98
CA ASP A 112 10.14 7.26 8.23
C ASP A 112 10.26 8.45 7.28
N GLN A 113 10.69 9.58 7.84
CA GLN A 113 10.92 10.80 7.09
C GLN A 113 12.23 11.44 7.53
N SER A 114 13.17 11.57 6.60
CA SER A 114 14.33 12.41 6.81
C SER A 114 13.95 13.89 6.96
N MET A 115 14.88 14.75 7.41
CA MET A 115 14.63 16.19 7.50
C MET A 115 14.19 16.78 6.14
N LEU A 116 14.86 16.42 5.05
CA LEU A 116 14.48 16.81 3.70
C LEU A 116 13.12 16.24 3.29
N GLY A 117 12.85 14.99 3.66
CA GLY A 117 11.55 14.34 3.43
C GLY A 117 10.41 15.08 4.10
N ARG A 118 10.64 15.58 5.32
CA ARG A 118 9.64 16.39 6.06
C ARG A 118 9.38 17.73 5.39
N MET A 119 10.42 18.42 4.93
CA MET A 119 10.28 19.69 4.22
C MET A 119 9.60 19.56 2.85
N MET A 120 9.89 18.48 2.12
CA MET A 120 9.37 18.24 0.77
C MET A 120 8.10 17.40 0.73
N GLY A 121 7.69 16.78 1.86
CA GLY A 121 6.46 15.99 1.95
C GLY A 121 6.58 14.58 1.42
N TYR A 122 7.77 13.95 1.46
CA TYR A 122 7.95 12.55 1.10
C TYR A 122 8.56 11.75 2.25
N GLY A 123 8.43 10.42 2.19
CA GLY A 123 9.03 9.49 3.15
C GLY A 123 8.77 8.05 2.74
N ASP A 124 9.28 7.15 3.54
CA ASP A 124 9.13 5.72 3.36
C ASP A 124 8.03 5.22 4.31
N VAL A 125 7.18 4.31 3.82
CA VAL A 125 6.12 3.68 4.62
C VAL A 125 6.36 2.19 4.63
N GLU A 126 6.40 1.60 5.82
CA GLU A 126 6.57 0.17 6.01
C GLU A 126 5.25 -0.43 6.52
N ILE A 127 4.77 -1.44 5.82
CA ILE A 127 3.59 -2.21 6.18
C ILE A 127 4.03 -3.65 6.46
N GLN A 128 3.83 -4.11 7.68
CA GLN A 128 4.07 -5.48 8.08
C GLN A 128 2.73 -6.23 8.11
N THR A 129 2.64 -7.28 7.33
CA THR A 129 1.48 -8.17 7.28
C THR A 129 1.81 -9.53 7.90
N ALA A 130 0.78 -10.28 8.28
CA ALA A 130 0.94 -11.66 8.78
C ALA A 130 1.32 -12.67 7.67
N ALA A 131 1.51 -12.22 6.43
CA ALA A 131 1.91 -13.08 5.31
C ALA A 131 3.41 -13.40 5.37
N GLU A 132 3.81 -14.51 4.76
CA GLU A 132 5.19 -15.02 4.73
C GLU A 132 6.20 -14.03 4.11
N ASP A 133 5.75 -13.10 3.25
CA ASP A 133 6.59 -12.09 2.60
C ASP A 133 7.14 -11.02 3.55
N GLY A 134 6.73 -10.98 4.82
CA GLY A 134 7.23 -10.06 5.84
C GLY A 134 6.81 -8.61 5.61
N ALA A 135 7.76 -7.68 5.84
CA ALA A 135 7.53 -6.25 5.71
C ALA A 135 7.61 -5.77 4.26
N THR A 136 6.63 -4.99 3.82
CA THR A 136 6.67 -4.30 2.52
C THR A 136 7.02 -2.83 2.74
N ILE A 137 8.11 -2.36 2.12
CA ILE A 137 8.57 -0.98 2.24
C ILE A 137 8.24 -0.21 0.96
N TYR A 138 7.41 0.80 1.09
CA TYR A 138 7.08 1.76 0.04
C TYR A 138 7.99 2.98 0.16
N ARG A 139 8.89 3.14 -0.82
CA ARG A 139 9.92 4.19 -0.75
C ARG A 139 9.48 5.48 -1.42
N LYS A 140 9.86 6.61 -0.81
CA LYS A 140 9.62 7.97 -1.34
C LYS A 140 8.16 8.23 -1.72
N VAL A 141 7.26 7.76 -0.88
CA VAL A 141 5.82 8.00 -1.01
C VAL A 141 5.52 9.47 -0.81
N ALA A 142 4.67 10.05 -1.62
CA ALA A 142 4.14 11.38 -1.37
C ALA A 142 3.13 11.32 -0.21
N LYS A 143 3.24 12.26 0.74
CA LYS A 143 2.35 12.36 1.93
C LYS A 143 2.29 11.08 2.77
N PRO A 144 3.43 10.53 3.25
CA PRO A 144 3.49 9.24 3.95
C PRO A 144 2.69 9.25 5.26
N LYS A 145 2.64 10.39 5.96
CA LYS A 145 1.84 10.55 7.17
C LYS A 145 0.34 10.34 6.90
N GLN A 146 -0.18 10.96 5.84
CA GLN A 146 -1.59 10.81 5.47
C GLN A 146 -1.90 9.36 5.04
N LEU A 147 -0.99 8.72 4.31
CA LEU A 147 -1.14 7.31 3.94
C LEU A 147 -1.23 6.43 5.18
N LYS A 148 -0.30 6.59 6.14
CA LYS A 148 -0.31 5.85 7.40
C LYS A 148 -1.60 6.09 8.20
N GLU A 149 -2.00 7.35 8.36
CA GLU A 149 -3.21 7.72 9.12
C GLU A 149 -4.47 7.12 8.50
N SER A 150 -4.58 7.17 7.15
CA SER A 150 -5.71 6.55 6.46
C SER A 150 -5.76 5.04 6.67
N ILE A 151 -4.63 4.34 6.54
CA ILE A 151 -4.57 2.89 6.77
C ILE A 151 -4.94 2.57 8.22
N ALA A 152 -4.37 3.28 9.21
CA ALA A 152 -4.62 3.03 10.63
C ALA A 152 -6.09 3.24 10.98
N HIS A 153 -6.69 4.34 10.51
CA HIS A 153 -8.09 4.66 10.76
C HIS A 153 -9.03 3.56 10.26
N TYR A 154 -8.90 3.18 8.99
CA TYR A 154 -9.77 2.16 8.39
C TYR A 154 -9.48 0.75 8.88
N ARG A 155 -8.23 0.43 9.26
CA ARG A 155 -7.91 -0.83 9.94
C ARG A 155 -8.67 -0.96 11.26
N ASP A 156 -8.75 0.12 12.03
CA ASP A 156 -9.40 0.11 13.35
C ASP A 156 -10.95 0.16 13.25
N GLU A 157 -11.49 0.63 12.13
CA GLU A 157 -12.93 0.58 11.83
C GLU A 157 -13.38 -0.76 11.23
N TYR A 158 -12.49 -1.44 10.50
CA TYR A 158 -12.78 -2.69 9.80
C TYR A 158 -13.42 -3.78 10.66
N PRO A 159 -12.99 -4.05 11.91
CA PRO A 159 -13.64 -5.05 12.77
C PRO A 159 -15.08 -4.71 13.14
N LYS A 160 -15.41 -3.41 13.23
CA LYS A 160 -16.76 -2.97 13.60
C LYS A 160 -17.77 -3.16 12.46
N GLU A 161 -17.38 -2.83 11.23
CA GLU A 161 -18.23 -3.07 10.05
C GLU A 161 -18.46 -4.56 9.80
N LEU A 162 -17.43 -5.39 9.93
CA LEU A 162 -17.56 -6.83 9.78
C LEU A 162 -18.36 -7.49 10.91
N GLN A 163 -18.21 -7.03 12.14
CA GLN A 163 -19.04 -7.51 13.26
C GLN A 163 -20.51 -7.18 13.04
N ILE A 164 -20.82 -6.04 12.43
CA ILE A 164 -22.20 -5.68 12.09
C ILE A 164 -22.72 -6.54 10.92
N LEU A 165 -21.89 -6.81 9.91
CA LEU A 165 -22.26 -7.64 8.74
C LEU A 165 -22.31 -9.14 9.06
N HIS A 166 -21.49 -9.61 10.00
CA HIS A 166 -21.44 -11.00 10.50
C HIS A 166 -22.10 -11.18 11.85
N ALA A 167 -22.79 -10.17 12.38
CA ALA A 167 -23.74 -10.39 13.44
C ALA A 167 -24.86 -11.29 12.87
N GLU A 168 -24.59 -12.57 12.78
CA GLU A 168 -25.65 -13.56 12.70
C GLU A 168 -26.66 -13.21 13.81
N PRO A 169 -27.95 -13.21 13.49
CA PRO A 169 -28.95 -13.05 14.54
C PRO A 169 -28.57 -14.06 15.62
N ALA A 170 -28.28 -13.56 16.83
CA ALA A 170 -27.84 -14.37 17.96
C ALA A 170 -28.68 -15.65 17.98
N ALA A 171 -28.05 -16.81 17.82
CA ALA A 171 -28.76 -18.07 17.85
C ALA A 171 -29.68 -18.02 19.04
N PRO A 172 -30.97 -18.44 18.92
CA PRO A 172 -31.92 -18.30 20.00
C PRO A 172 -31.28 -18.90 21.24
N VAL A 173 -31.17 -18.09 22.29
CA VAL A 173 -30.55 -18.55 23.57
C VAL A 173 -31.36 -19.70 24.02
N GLU A 174 -30.81 -20.93 23.88
CA GLU A 174 -31.50 -22.12 24.33
C GLU A 174 -31.82 -21.94 25.83
N PRO A 175 -33.06 -22.11 26.25
CA PRO A 175 -33.44 -21.92 27.64
C PRO A 175 -32.60 -22.84 28.52
N THR A 176 -32.03 -22.28 29.57
CA THR A 176 -31.25 -23.02 30.55
C THR A 176 -32.00 -23.15 31.86
N ARG A 177 -31.71 -24.19 32.64
CA ARG A 177 -32.20 -24.38 34.01
C ARG A 177 -31.08 -24.81 34.95
N VAL A 178 -31.29 -24.60 36.23
CA VAL A 178 -30.36 -25.05 37.27
C VAL A 178 -30.66 -26.49 37.66
N CYS A 179 -29.64 -27.32 37.71
CA CYS A 179 -29.81 -28.71 38.18
C CYS A 179 -30.20 -28.74 39.67
N PRO A 180 -31.29 -29.41 40.07
CA PRO A 180 -31.71 -29.43 41.46
C PRO A 180 -30.79 -30.26 42.40
N TYR A 181 -29.85 -31.01 41.82
CA TYR A 181 -28.96 -31.90 42.60
C TYR A 181 -27.55 -31.35 42.80
N CYS A 182 -27.02 -30.59 41.84
CA CYS A 182 -25.66 -30.05 41.88
C CYS A 182 -25.57 -28.52 41.64
N ALA A 183 -26.72 -27.87 41.46
CA ALA A 183 -26.86 -26.41 41.21
C ALA A 183 -26.12 -25.87 39.98
N GLU A 184 -25.64 -26.72 39.07
CA GLU A 184 -25.00 -26.33 37.83
C GLU A 184 -26.02 -25.98 36.74
N THR A 185 -25.63 -25.03 35.84
CA THR A 185 -26.49 -24.62 34.74
C THR A 185 -26.45 -25.62 33.60
N ILE A 186 -27.60 -26.12 33.20
CA ILE A 186 -27.82 -27.13 32.17
C ILE A 186 -28.86 -26.66 31.17
N LYS A 187 -28.90 -27.27 29.96
CA LYS A 187 -29.97 -27.02 28.99
C LYS A 187 -31.32 -27.38 29.60
N ALA A 188 -32.33 -26.54 29.40
CA ALA A 188 -33.67 -26.77 29.96
C ALA A 188 -34.26 -28.14 29.57
N GLN A 189 -33.98 -28.58 28.33
CA GLN A 189 -34.49 -29.86 27.79
C GLN A 189 -33.65 -31.10 28.17
N ALA A 190 -32.56 -30.94 28.97
CA ALA A 190 -31.70 -32.04 29.35
C ALA A 190 -32.45 -33.04 30.22
N LYS A 191 -32.40 -34.32 29.88
CA LYS A 191 -32.96 -35.42 30.64
C LYS A 191 -32.01 -35.93 31.71
N VAL A 192 -30.71 -35.80 31.50
CA VAL A 192 -29.64 -36.21 32.43
C VAL A 192 -28.71 -35.05 32.65
N CYS A 193 -28.28 -34.79 33.88
CA CYS A 193 -27.31 -33.76 34.19
C CYS A 193 -25.89 -34.21 33.77
N ARG A 194 -25.24 -33.47 32.88
CA ARG A 194 -23.89 -33.80 32.43
C ARG A 194 -22.80 -33.67 33.51
N TYR A 195 -23.09 -32.98 34.61
CA TYR A 195 -22.12 -32.75 35.68
C TYR A 195 -22.24 -33.79 36.80
N CYS A 196 -23.44 -34.12 37.26
CA CYS A 196 -23.64 -35.06 38.35
C CYS A 196 -24.22 -36.45 37.91
N GLY A 197 -24.55 -36.64 36.61
CA GLY A 197 -25.03 -37.87 36.05
C GLY A 197 -26.43 -38.33 36.48
N ARG A 198 -27.16 -37.47 37.22
CA ARG A 198 -28.52 -37.84 37.70
C ARG A 198 -29.58 -37.49 36.66
N ASP A 199 -30.61 -38.33 36.64
CA ASP A 199 -31.80 -38.06 35.84
C ASP A 199 -32.56 -36.85 36.38
N LEU A 200 -33.03 -36.03 35.46
CA LEU A 200 -33.69 -34.76 35.75
C LEU A 200 -35.20 -34.91 35.57
N PRO A 201 -35.99 -34.31 36.47
CA PRO A 201 -37.44 -34.30 36.30
C PRO A 201 -37.82 -33.55 35.01
N PRO A 202 -38.91 -33.99 34.33
CA PRO A 202 -39.46 -33.24 33.22
C PRO A 202 -39.85 -31.82 33.67
N LEU A 203 -39.82 -30.89 32.73
CA LEU A 203 -40.26 -29.51 32.97
C LEU A 203 -41.73 -29.45 33.21
#